data_36568b37db046336d1039f8f5a550c12
#
_entry.id   36568b37db046336d1039f8f5a550c12
#
_cell.length_a   1.000
_cell.length_b   1.000
_cell.length_c   1.000
_cell.angle_alpha   90.00
_cell.angle_beta   90.00
_cell.angle_gamma   90.00
#
_symmetry.space_group_name_H-M   'P 1'
#
loop_
_entity.id
_entity.type
_entity.pdbx_description
1 polymer ?
#
loop_
_entity_poly.entity_id
_entity_poly.type
_entity_poly.pdbx_seq_one_letter_code
_entity_poly.pdbx_strand_id
1 'polypeptide(L)'
;MEETRCRVCRSFLDPEDLFCSNCGTENLHGRDSEGVGIDDKSTLQTVASVLSFQCDQCGASMSYDASAQQLRCPFCGSEKLTSRPTARTIRPKSVVPFRIQQRDVEGLIRRWLAEGFWRPGDASTDSVISKVTPVFVPFWVFSANAEVAWTADSSQVPMGARASWYPLAGTIEESFDEVLVGASGTLTPVEVRDLCPFHLDQGVTPDEMDLNNVVVEEFRTTRRDARMLAQAMLEQRASKIVQSTIPGNVRNLHVNLRAQNLRSIPMLLPVWIMVYHYKEKPYRVLVNGQTGEVSGVAPFSGTKLALVIAAAVAVIIIVIVLIALGSLLS
;
A
#
# COMPACT_ATOMS: atom_id res chain seq x y z
N MET A 1 15.91 -12.03 25.56
CA MET A 1 16.30 -10.82 24.80
C MET A 1 16.03 -9.64 25.70
N GLU A 2 17.04 -8.84 26.00
CA GLU A 2 16.90 -7.69 26.87
C GLU A 2 16.09 -6.63 26.16
N GLU A 3 14.98 -6.21 26.74
CA GLU A 3 14.13 -5.14 26.20
C GLU A 3 14.86 -3.82 26.35
N THR A 4 15.34 -3.27 25.24
CA THR A 4 16.02 -1.98 25.24
C THR A 4 15.01 -0.85 25.43
N ARG A 5 15.24 0.01 26.43
CA ARG A 5 14.36 1.16 26.72
C ARG A 5 15.11 2.47 26.55
N CYS A 6 14.41 3.49 26.05
CA CYS A 6 14.94 4.83 25.93
C CYS A 6 15.37 5.37 27.30
N ARG A 7 16.60 5.85 27.39
CA ARG A 7 17.18 6.42 28.61
C ARG A 7 16.47 7.68 29.13
N VAL A 8 15.74 8.38 28.25
CA VAL A 8 15.06 9.65 28.58
C VAL A 8 13.59 9.42 28.89
N CYS A 9 12.84 8.77 27.99
CA CYS A 9 11.38 8.63 28.15
C CYS A 9 10.93 7.21 28.49
N ARG A 10 11.86 6.25 28.61
CA ARG A 10 11.63 4.83 28.93
C ARG A 10 10.71 4.08 27.94
N SER A 11 10.38 4.68 26.78
CA SER A 11 9.71 3.98 25.68
C SER A 11 10.57 2.82 25.20
N PHE A 12 9.92 1.75 24.75
CA PHE A 12 10.61 0.63 24.12
C PHE A 12 11.32 1.09 22.85
N LEU A 13 12.54 0.59 22.67
CA LEU A 13 13.36 0.80 21.50
C LEU A 13 13.57 -0.55 20.82
N ASP A 14 13.37 -0.60 19.52
CA ASP A 14 13.85 -1.73 18.75
C ASP A 14 15.39 -1.69 18.68
N PRO A 15 16.07 -2.85 18.65
CA PRO A 15 17.54 -2.88 18.60
C PRO A 15 18.13 -2.09 17.42
N GLU A 16 17.32 -1.90 16.37
CA GLU A 16 17.70 -1.22 15.14
C GLU A 16 17.33 0.28 15.12
N ASP A 17 16.62 0.76 16.14
CA ASP A 17 16.24 2.18 16.20
C ASP A 17 17.47 3.04 16.49
N LEU A 18 17.82 3.94 15.59
CA LEU A 18 18.88 4.92 15.80
C LEU A 18 18.46 6.03 16.76
N PHE A 19 17.16 6.29 16.87
CA PHE A 19 16.58 7.30 17.74
C PHE A 19 15.28 6.80 18.36
N CYS A 20 15.00 7.24 19.58
CA CYS A 20 13.72 6.97 20.22
C CYS A 20 12.58 7.60 19.44
N SER A 21 11.62 6.80 19.01
CA SER A 21 10.46 7.25 18.26
C SER A 21 9.51 8.17 19.06
N ASN A 22 9.63 8.17 20.41
CA ASN A 22 8.77 8.97 21.28
C ASN A 22 9.38 10.35 21.60
N CYS A 23 10.68 10.43 21.89
CA CYS A 23 11.32 11.68 22.33
C CYS A 23 12.50 12.14 21.46
N GLY A 24 12.81 11.42 20.38
CA GLY A 24 13.90 11.75 19.47
C GLY A 24 15.32 11.53 20.04
N THR A 25 15.46 11.00 21.26
CA THR A 25 16.77 10.74 21.87
C THR A 25 17.51 9.66 21.09
N GLU A 26 18.78 9.88 20.82
CA GLU A 26 19.65 8.93 20.12
C GLU A 26 19.79 7.61 20.89
N ASN A 27 19.62 6.49 20.18
CA ASN A 27 19.81 5.15 20.72
C ASN A 27 21.26 4.71 20.49
N LEU A 28 22.07 4.76 21.53
CA LEU A 28 23.48 4.37 21.46
C LEU A 28 23.67 2.85 21.26
N HIS A 29 22.71 2.03 21.69
CA HIS A 29 22.76 0.57 21.53
C HIS A 29 22.47 0.10 20.09
N GLY A 30 21.77 0.88 19.29
CA GLY A 30 21.56 0.60 17.86
C GLY A 30 22.83 0.73 17.00
N ARG A 31 23.89 1.33 17.53
CA ARG A 31 25.19 1.44 16.84
C ARG A 31 26.09 0.24 17.06
N ASP A 32 25.93 -0.47 18.17
CA ASP A 32 26.82 -1.58 18.53
C ASP A 32 26.45 -2.90 17.82
N SER A 33 25.28 -2.95 17.17
CA SER A 33 24.84 -4.11 16.39
C SER A 33 25.36 -4.13 14.94
N GLU A 34 25.89 -3.02 14.45
CA GLU A 34 26.67 -2.96 13.22
C GLU A 34 28.11 -2.60 13.58
N GLY A 35 28.93 -3.62 13.73
CA GLY A 35 30.39 -3.49 13.91
C GLY A 35 31.05 -2.91 12.66
N VAL A 36 30.84 -1.61 12.43
CA VAL A 36 31.65 -0.81 11.50
C VAL A 36 32.23 0.35 12.31
N GLY A 37 33.49 0.19 12.70
CA GLY A 37 34.28 1.25 13.28
C GLY A 37 34.25 2.49 12.39
N ILE A 38 33.83 3.62 12.98
CA ILE A 38 34.00 4.94 12.36
C ILE A 38 35.44 5.39 12.60
N ASP A 39 36.34 4.83 11.83
CA ASP A 39 37.68 5.36 11.58
C ASP A 39 37.97 5.15 10.10
N ASP A 40 37.40 5.96 9.28
CA ASP A 40 38.06 6.32 8.03
C ASP A 40 37.43 7.60 7.40
N LYS A 41 38.18 8.68 7.49
CA LYS A 41 37.98 9.90 6.72
C LYS A 41 38.19 9.70 5.21
N SER A 42 38.40 8.48 4.74
CA SER A 42 38.70 8.14 3.35
C SER A 42 37.54 7.63 2.52
N THR A 43 36.36 7.39 3.11
CA THR A 43 35.17 6.94 2.34
C THR A 43 34.17 8.06 2.11
N LEU A 44 34.63 9.30 1.97
CA LEU A 44 33.96 10.33 1.18
C LEU A 44 34.22 10.08 -0.30
N GLN A 45 34.05 8.82 -0.74
CA GLN A 45 33.89 8.56 -2.16
C GLN A 45 32.57 9.16 -2.61
N THR A 46 32.68 10.07 -3.51
CA THR A 46 31.71 10.67 -4.41
C THR A 46 30.45 9.81 -4.56
N VAL A 47 29.58 9.86 -3.57
CA VAL A 47 28.21 9.47 -3.78
C VAL A 47 27.71 10.50 -4.77
N ALA A 48 27.38 10.06 -5.99
CA ALA A 48 26.68 10.89 -6.97
C ALA A 48 25.65 11.70 -6.21
N SER A 49 25.67 13.02 -6.39
CA SER A 49 24.91 13.94 -5.55
C SER A 49 23.43 13.67 -5.74
N VAL A 50 22.89 12.78 -4.90
CA VAL A 50 21.45 12.48 -4.86
C VAL A 50 20.78 13.75 -4.36
N LEU A 51 20.00 14.38 -5.24
CA LEU A 51 19.24 15.57 -4.89
C LEU A 51 17.84 15.13 -4.43
N SER A 52 17.43 15.62 -3.27
CA SER A 52 16.06 15.50 -2.79
C SER A 52 15.20 16.63 -3.32
N PHE A 53 14.02 16.29 -3.82
CA PHE A 53 13.03 17.22 -4.33
C PHE A 53 11.70 17.03 -3.65
N GLN A 54 10.98 18.12 -3.45
CA GLN A 54 9.58 18.10 -3.06
C GLN A 54 8.73 18.74 -4.15
N CYS A 55 7.62 18.08 -4.48
CA CYS A 55 6.62 18.64 -5.38
C CYS A 55 5.72 19.61 -4.62
N ASP A 56 5.66 20.86 -5.07
CA ASP A 56 4.83 21.89 -4.42
C ASP A 56 3.32 21.66 -4.63
N GLN A 57 2.95 20.85 -5.63
CA GLN A 57 1.54 20.59 -5.95
C GLN A 57 0.95 19.40 -5.18
N CYS A 58 1.65 18.27 -5.11
CA CYS A 58 1.13 17.05 -4.46
C CYS A 58 1.87 16.68 -3.17
N GLY A 59 2.95 17.42 -2.82
CA GLY A 59 3.73 17.18 -1.62
C GLY A 59 4.67 15.96 -1.67
N ALA A 60 4.78 15.26 -2.80
CA ALA A 60 5.68 14.13 -2.97
C ALA A 60 7.12 14.54 -2.67
N SER A 61 7.82 13.74 -1.86
CA SER A 61 9.26 13.87 -1.64
C SER A 61 9.98 12.72 -2.28
N MET A 62 10.98 13.01 -3.08
CA MET A 62 11.66 12.03 -3.91
C MET A 62 13.12 12.39 -4.11
N SER A 63 13.94 11.39 -4.32
CA SER A 63 15.33 11.55 -4.70
C SER A 63 15.57 11.12 -6.13
N TYR A 64 16.42 11.85 -6.82
CA TYR A 64 16.90 11.54 -8.17
C TYR A 64 18.41 11.58 -8.19
N ASP A 65 18.99 10.86 -9.14
CA ASP A 65 20.33 11.19 -9.59
C ASP A 65 20.34 12.57 -10.31
N ALA A 66 21.31 13.38 -9.99
CA ALA A 66 21.48 14.72 -10.58
C ALA A 66 21.64 14.73 -12.11
N SER A 67 21.99 13.60 -12.71
CA SER A 67 22.10 13.40 -14.16
C SER A 67 20.75 13.21 -14.87
N ALA A 68 19.69 12.89 -14.12
CA ALA A 68 18.37 12.70 -14.68
C ALA A 68 17.77 14.06 -15.13
N GLN A 69 17.68 14.25 -16.44
CA GLN A 69 17.14 15.48 -17.05
C GLN A 69 15.62 15.67 -16.85
N GLN A 70 15.01 15.04 -15.89
CA GLN A 70 13.57 14.99 -15.76
C GLN A 70 13.07 15.88 -14.62
N LEU A 71 12.47 16.99 -15.01
CA LEU A 71 11.98 18.06 -14.14
C LEU A 71 10.46 17.98 -13.88
N ARG A 72 9.84 16.79 -13.91
CA ARG A 72 8.41 16.62 -13.66
C ARG A 72 8.16 15.61 -12.54
N CYS A 73 7.21 15.94 -11.67
CA CYS A 73 6.76 15.02 -10.62
C CYS A 73 6.10 13.79 -11.25
N PRO A 74 6.58 12.56 -10.99
CA PRO A 74 5.99 11.34 -11.55
C PRO A 74 4.59 11.07 -11.01
N PHE A 75 4.24 11.62 -9.84
CA PHE A 75 2.98 11.37 -9.16
C PHE A 75 1.82 12.25 -9.64
N CYS A 76 2.07 13.49 -10.05
CA CYS A 76 1.03 14.42 -10.49
C CYS A 76 1.31 15.14 -11.80
N GLY A 77 2.50 14.95 -12.39
CA GLY A 77 2.91 15.57 -13.64
C GLY A 77 3.36 17.05 -13.53
N SER A 78 3.36 17.64 -12.34
CA SER A 78 3.75 19.04 -12.11
C SER A 78 5.23 19.27 -12.37
N GLU A 79 5.56 20.43 -12.92
CA GLU A 79 6.94 20.91 -13.10
C GLU A 79 7.46 21.69 -11.88
N LYS A 80 6.58 21.95 -10.88
CA LYS A 80 6.94 22.72 -9.68
C LYS A 80 7.60 21.81 -8.66
N LEU A 81 8.91 21.68 -8.77
CA LEU A 81 9.75 20.91 -7.87
C LEU A 81 10.73 21.84 -7.15
N THR A 82 10.75 21.77 -5.83
CA THR A 82 11.69 22.51 -4.98
C THR A 82 12.76 21.56 -4.48
N SER A 83 14.03 21.89 -4.77
CA SER A 83 15.18 21.14 -4.22
C SER A 83 15.27 21.37 -2.71
N ARG A 84 15.53 20.30 -1.98
CA ARG A 84 15.76 20.33 -0.53
C ARG A 84 17.10 19.69 -0.18
N PRO A 85 17.75 20.16 0.89
CA PRO A 85 18.89 19.42 1.41
C PRO A 85 18.43 18.00 1.79
N THR A 86 19.24 17.01 1.44
CA THR A 86 18.95 15.61 1.72
C THR A 86 18.63 15.45 3.20
N ALA A 87 17.37 15.22 3.52
CA ALA A 87 16.97 14.91 4.87
C ALA A 87 17.54 13.53 5.26
N ARG A 88 17.68 13.27 6.57
CA ARG A 88 18.04 11.93 7.06
C ARG A 88 16.91 10.98 6.66
N THR A 89 17.10 10.24 5.57
CA THR A 89 16.13 9.30 5.06
C THR A 89 16.36 7.92 5.69
N ILE A 90 15.28 7.19 5.91
CA ILE A 90 15.34 5.78 6.33
C ILE A 90 16.01 5.01 5.20
N ARG A 91 17.09 4.30 5.49
CA ARG A 91 17.74 3.42 4.52
C ARG A 91 16.92 2.14 4.35
N PRO A 92 16.51 1.79 3.13
CA PRO A 92 15.84 0.51 2.88
C PRO A 92 16.82 -0.65 3.17
N LYS A 93 16.32 -1.73 3.73
CA LYS A 93 17.08 -2.98 3.90
C LYS A 93 17.00 -3.87 2.67
N SER A 94 15.95 -3.72 1.88
CA SER A 94 15.74 -4.52 0.68
C SER A 94 15.01 -3.73 -0.39
N VAL A 95 15.29 -4.07 -1.64
CA VAL A 95 14.68 -3.47 -2.84
C VAL A 95 14.22 -4.61 -3.74
N VAL A 96 12.96 -4.59 -4.13
CA VAL A 96 12.43 -5.57 -5.09
C VAL A 96 12.67 -5.06 -6.51
N PRO A 97 13.33 -5.84 -7.39
CA PRO A 97 13.65 -5.40 -8.74
C PRO A 97 12.42 -5.31 -9.65
N PHE A 98 12.49 -4.42 -10.65
CA PHE A 98 11.52 -4.39 -11.74
C PHE A 98 11.66 -5.65 -12.61
N ARG A 99 10.53 -6.32 -12.91
CA ARG A 99 10.42 -7.42 -13.87
C ARG A 99 9.67 -7.02 -15.13
N ILE A 100 8.66 -6.17 -14.98
CA ILE A 100 7.89 -5.62 -16.10
C ILE A 100 8.71 -4.54 -16.77
N GLN A 101 8.96 -4.68 -18.06
CA GLN A 101 9.72 -3.72 -18.83
C GLN A 101 8.85 -2.53 -19.23
N GLN A 102 9.44 -1.34 -19.36
CA GLN A 102 8.73 -0.11 -19.70
C GLN A 102 7.87 -0.23 -20.96
N ARG A 103 8.34 -0.95 -21.99
CA ARG A 103 7.62 -1.17 -23.23
C ARG A 103 6.29 -1.94 -23.06
N ASP A 104 6.19 -2.78 -22.03
CA ASP A 104 5.03 -3.64 -21.79
C ASP A 104 3.97 -2.90 -20.95
N VAL A 105 4.39 -1.90 -20.16
CA VAL A 105 3.52 -1.14 -19.24
C VAL A 105 2.40 -0.41 -19.98
N GLU A 106 2.71 0.21 -21.11
CA GLU A 106 1.69 0.94 -21.90
C GLU A 106 0.58 -0.01 -22.37
N GLY A 107 0.94 -1.21 -22.79
CA GLY A 107 -0.03 -2.23 -23.19
C GLY A 107 -0.94 -2.68 -22.04
N LEU A 108 -0.36 -2.84 -20.83
CA LEU A 108 -1.12 -3.17 -19.62
C LEU A 108 -2.12 -2.05 -19.29
N ILE A 109 -1.67 -0.80 -19.31
CA ILE A 109 -2.52 0.37 -19.01
C ILE A 109 -3.65 0.52 -20.05
N ARG A 110 -3.35 0.39 -21.35
CA ARG A 110 -4.37 0.47 -22.40
C ARG A 110 -5.42 -0.63 -22.25
N ARG A 111 -5.01 -1.86 -21.94
CA ARG A 111 -5.93 -2.97 -21.64
C ARG A 111 -6.80 -2.63 -20.43
N TRP A 112 -6.18 -2.19 -19.34
CA TRP A 112 -6.90 -1.80 -18.13
C TRP A 112 -7.87 -0.65 -18.38
N LEU A 113 -7.55 0.35 -19.22
CA LEU A 113 -8.45 1.43 -19.60
C LEU A 113 -9.63 0.92 -20.46
N ALA A 114 -9.42 -0.08 -21.31
CA ALA A 114 -10.46 -0.69 -22.13
C ALA A 114 -11.41 -1.58 -21.31
N GLU A 115 -10.95 -2.18 -20.23
CA GLU A 115 -11.72 -3.01 -19.32
C GLU A 115 -12.49 -2.13 -18.34
N GLY A 116 -13.75 -2.46 -18.10
CA GLY A 116 -14.58 -1.77 -17.11
C GLY A 116 -15.78 -1.07 -17.72
N PHE A 117 -16.96 -1.55 -17.30
CA PHE A 117 -18.26 -1.11 -17.83
C PHE A 117 -18.47 0.41 -17.73
N TRP A 118 -18.01 1.03 -16.63
CA TRP A 118 -18.23 2.45 -16.38
C TRP A 118 -17.22 3.39 -17.04
N ARG A 119 -16.19 2.86 -17.69
CA ARG A 119 -15.19 3.68 -18.38
C ARG A 119 -15.69 4.13 -19.74
N PRO A 120 -15.33 5.35 -20.19
CA PRO A 120 -15.62 5.78 -21.56
C PRO A 120 -14.98 4.83 -22.57
N GLY A 121 -15.67 4.53 -23.65
CA GLY A 121 -15.13 3.63 -24.68
C GLY A 121 -13.93 4.23 -25.43
N ASP A 122 -13.80 5.55 -25.44
CA ASP A 122 -12.72 6.33 -26.05
C ASP A 122 -11.52 6.55 -25.10
N ALA A 123 -11.63 6.18 -23.83
CA ALA A 123 -10.56 6.44 -22.85
C ALA A 123 -9.22 5.79 -23.20
N SER A 124 -9.21 4.64 -23.85
CA SER A 124 -8.00 3.95 -24.27
C SER A 124 -7.35 4.56 -25.51
N THR A 125 -8.11 5.25 -26.36
CA THR A 125 -7.66 5.86 -27.63
C THR A 125 -7.37 7.34 -27.49
N ASP A 126 -8.25 8.08 -26.80
CA ASP A 126 -8.21 9.55 -26.73
C ASP A 126 -7.37 10.08 -25.55
N SER A 127 -6.85 9.18 -24.71
CA SER A 127 -5.94 9.56 -23.64
C SER A 127 -4.56 9.92 -24.19
N VAL A 128 -4.12 11.14 -23.91
CA VAL A 128 -2.73 11.55 -24.18
C VAL A 128 -1.87 10.96 -23.08
N ILE A 129 -1.16 9.89 -23.42
CA ILE A 129 -0.28 9.17 -22.50
C ILE A 129 0.98 10.01 -22.28
N SER A 130 1.21 10.39 -21.03
CA SER A 130 2.48 10.97 -20.60
C SER A 130 3.53 9.86 -20.44
N LYS A 131 4.78 10.26 -20.27
CA LYS A 131 5.88 9.33 -20.06
C LYS A 131 5.62 8.43 -18.84
N VAL A 132 5.78 7.12 -19.01
CA VAL A 132 5.80 6.14 -17.92
C VAL A 132 7.11 6.28 -17.16
N THR A 133 7.05 6.43 -15.85
CA THR A 133 8.21 6.65 -14.98
C THR A 133 8.38 5.50 -14.00
N PRO A 134 9.58 4.88 -13.91
CA PRO A 134 9.88 3.92 -12.87
C PRO A 134 10.08 4.64 -11.53
N VAL A 135 9.42 4.17 -10.49
CA VAL A 135 9.51 4.72 -9.15
C VAL A 135 9.64 3.59 -8.15
N PHE A 136 10.58 3.68 -7.24
CA PHE A 136 10.60 2.87 -6.05
C PHE A 136 9.79 3.54 -4.94
N VAL A 137 8.77 2.83 -4.49
CA VAL A 137 7.85 3.32 -3.44
C VAL A 137 8.19 2.65 -2.11
N PRO A 138 8.27 3.42 -1.01
CA PRO A 138 8.64 2.90 0.29
C PRO A 138 7.49 2.14 0.97
N PHE A 139 7.85 1.01 1.60
CA PHE A 139 6.97 0.19 2.40
C PHE A 139 7.65 -0.27 3.68
N TRP A 140 6.84 -0.42 4.73
CA TRP A 140 7.19 -1.20 5.89
C TRP A 140 6.60 -2.61 5.74
N VAL A 141 7.45 -3.62 5.85
CA VAL A 141 7.03 -5.02 5.85
C VAL A 141 7.11 -5.53 7.28
N PHE A 142 5.97 -5.96 7.82
CA PHE A 142 5.90 -6.49 9.17
C PHE A 142 5.73 -8.00 9.15
N SER A 143 6.34 -8.65 10.15
CA SER A 143 6.10 -10.05 10.49
C SER A 143 5.93 -10.19 12.00
N ALA A 144 5.05 -11.08 12.43
CA ALA A 144 4.77 -11.33 13.83
C ALA A 144 4.25 -12.75 14.06
N ASN A 145 4.57 -13.34 15.21
CA ASN A 145 3.81 -14.44 15.76
C ASN A 145 2.75 -13.86 16.69
N ALA A 146 1.54 -14.37 16.66
CA ALA A 146 0.48 -13.85 17.50
C ALA A 146 -0.34 -14.97 18.14
N GLU A 147 -0.64 -14.76 19.41
CA GLU A 147 -1.69 -15.47 20.12
C GLU A 147 -2.99 -14.69 19.94
N VAL A 148 -4.02 -15.37 19.42
CA VAL A 148 -5.31 -14.78 19.07
C VAL A 148 -6.38 -15.42 19.92
N ALA A 149 -6.79 -14.73 20.99
CA ALA A 149 -7.94 -15.13 21.78
C ALA A 149 -9.22 -14.57 21.14
N TRP A 150 -10.27 -15.37 21.06
CA TRP A 150 -11.51 -14.95 20.43
C TRP A 150 -12.76 -15.46 21.11
N THR A 151 -13.84 -14.75 20.92
CA THR A 151 -15.20 -15.15 21.30
C THR A 151 -16.16 -14.87 20.16
N ALA A 152 -17.14 -15.73 19.97
CA ALA A 152 -18.16 -15.57 18.92
C ALA A 152 -19.42 -16.38 19.24
N ASP A 153 -20.52 -16.07 18.56
CA ASP A 153 -21.71 -16.93 18.53
C ASP A 153 -21.79 -17.65 17.20
N SER A 154 -22.00 -18.97 17.24
CA SER A 154 -22.22 -19.82 16.07
C SER A 154 -23.69 -20.19 15.90
N SER A 155 -24.16 -20.26 14.66
CA SER A 155 -25.49 -20.81 14.35
C SER A 155 -25.54 -22.33 14.42
N GLN A 156 -24.39 -23.01 14.51
CA GLN A 156 -24.33 -24.45 14.72
C GLN A 156 -24.47 -24.76 16.22
N VAL A 157 -25.66 -25.13 16.61
CA VAL A 157 -26.03 -25.38 17.99
C VAL A 157 -25.94 -26.84 18.29
N PRO A 158 -25.42 -27.30 19.46
CA PRO A 158 -25.42 -28.71 19.88
C PRO A 158 -26.81 -29.29 19.92
N MET A 159 -26.92 -30.60 19.62
CA MET A 159 -28.18 -31.29 19.61
C MET A 159 -28.88 -31.19 21.00
N GLY A 160 -30.14 -30.79 21.02
CA GLY A 160 -30.92 -30.62 22.24
C GLY A 160 -30.86 -29.19 22.85
N ALA A 161 -30.07 -28.31 22.33
CA ALA A 161 -30.07 -26.92 22.77
C ALA A 161 -31.32 -26.17 22.28
N ARG A 162 -31.88 -25.30 23.12
CA ARG A 162 -33.08 -24.51 22.79
C ARG A 162 -32.78 -23.16 22.15
N ALA A 163 -31.51 -22.82 22.03
CA ALA A 163 -31.06 -21.54 21.48
C ALA A 163 -30.79 -21.63 19.97
N SER A 164 -30.96 -20.54 19.23
CA SER A 164 -30.58 -20.43 17.80
C SER A 164 -29.11 -20.10 17.60
N TRP A 165 -28.39 -19.73 18.66
CA TRP A 165 -26.99 -19.32 18.67
C TRP A 165 -26.28 -19.91 19.86
N TYR A 166 -25.08 -20.38 19.67
CA TYR A 166 -24.25 -20.98 20.70
C TYR A 166 -22.95 -20.22 20.89
N PRO A 167 -22.62 -19.75 22.11
CA PRO A 167 -21.39 -19.02 22.37
C PRO A 167 -20.20 -19.97 22.30
N LEU A 168 -19.16 -19.54 21.59
CA LEU A 168 -17.89 -20.21 21.45
C LEU A 168 -16.75 -19.28 21.86
N ALA A 169 -15.69 -19.84 22.38
CA ALA A 169 -14.44 -19.14 22.67
C ALA A 169 -13.28 -20.07 22.36
N GLY A 170 -12.15 -19.48 22.03
CA GLY A 170 -10.93 -20.24 21.77
C GLY A 170 -9.71 -19.36 21.68
N THR A 171 -8.58 -20.01 21.51
CA THR A 171 -7.29 -19.37 21.26
C THR A 171 -6.61 -20.11 20.12
N ILE A 172 -6.01 -19.38 19.21
CA ILE A 172 -5.18 -19.91 18.13
C ILE A 172 -3.82 -19.19 18.13
N GLU A 173 -2.79 -19.88 17.69
CA GLU A 173 -1.48 -19.29 17.42
C GLU A 173 -1.31 -19.17 15.91
N GLU A 174 -0.96 -17.98 15.44
CA GLU A 174 -0.79 -17.68 14.03
C GLU A 174 0.52 -16.93 13.76
N SER A 175 1.14 -17.26 12.64
CA SER A 175 2.30 -16.55 12.12
C SER A 175 1.87 -15.66 10.97
N PHE A 176 2.12 -14.39 11.11
CA PHE A 176 1.80 -13.41 10.10
C PHE A 176 3.09 -12.91 9.46
N ASP A 177 3.25 -13.24 8.20
CA ASP A 177 4.35 -12.75 7.40
C ASP A 177 3.85 -11.77 6.33
N GLU A 178 4.74 -10.92 5.86
CA GLU A 178 4.49 -10.01 4.73
C GLU A 178 3.26 -9.09 4.92
N VAL A 179 3.13 -8.50 6.10
CA VAL A 179 2.13 -7.45 6.32
C VAL A 179 2.68 -6.14 5.80
N LEU A 180 2.26 -5.77 4.60
CA LEU A 180 2.70 -4.58 3.88
C LEU A 180 1.96 -3.34 4.35
N VAL A 181 2.71 -2.34 4.84
CA VAL A 181 2.20 -1.02 5.18
C VAL A 181 2.87 0.02 4.28
N GLY A 182 2.11 0.73 3.47
CA GLY A 182 2.64 1.80 2.63
C GLY A 182 3.26 2.91 3.48
N ALA A 183 4.47 3.32 3.10
CA ALA A 183 5.17 4.44 3.73
C ALA A 183 5.25 5.66 2.81
N SER A 184 4.59 5.59 1.66
CA SER A 184 4.43 6.66 0.68
C SER A 184 3.61 7.83 1.25
N GLY A 185 3.98 9.04 0.91
CA GLY A 185 3.18 10.23 1.17
C GLY A 185 2.18 10.56 0.07
N THR A 186 2.19 9.80 -1.03
CA THR A 186 1.44 10.11 -2.25
C THR A 186 0.46 9.03 -2.66
N LEU A 187 0.69 7.79 -2.27
CA LEU A 187 -0.21 6.68 -2.56
C LEU A 187 -1.31 6.58 -1.51
N THR A 188 -2.53 6.41 -1.97
CA THR A 188 -3.67 6.13 -1.09
C THR A 188 -3.65 4.67 -0.61
N PRO A 189 -4.27 4.36 0.55
CA PRO A 189 -4.38 2.97 1.02
C PRO A 189 -5.06 2.02 0.01
N VAL A 190 -5.95 2.54 -0.82
CA VAL A 190 -6.62 1.78 -1.88
C VAL A 190 -5.63 1.41 -2.98
N GLU A 191 -4.85 2.38 -3.46
CA GLU A 191 -3.80 2.15 -4.47
C GLU A 191 -2.75 1.16 -3.98
N VAL A 192 -2.31 1.28 -2.72
CA VAL A 192 -1.37 0.34 -2.09
C VAL A 192 -1.92 -1.09 -2.09
N ARG A 193 -3.18 -1.26 -1.69
CA ARG A 193 -3.84 -2.56 -1.67
C ARG A 193 -3.98 -3.15 -3.07
N ASP A 194 -4.40 -2.33 -4.04
CA ASP A 194 -4.71 -2.79 -5.39
C ASP A 194 -3.44 -3.06 -6.22
N LEU A 195 -2.29 -2.54 -5.79
CA LEU A 195 -0.98 -2.89 -6.36
C LEU A 195 -0.46 -4.26 -5.90
N CYS A 196 -0.95 -4.80 -4.78
CA CYS A 196 -0.55 -6.12 -4.30
C CYS A 196 -1.11 -7.24 -5.20
N PRO A 197 -0.46 -8.42 -5.27
CA PRO A 197 0.69 -8.85 -4.45
C PRO A 197 2.06 -8.40 -5.00
N PHE A 198 3.05 -8.39 -4.09
CA PHE A 198 4.46 -8.35 -4.42
C PHE A 198 5.14 -9.62 -3.89
N HIS A 199 6.10 -10.16 -4.62
CA HIS A 199 6.94 -11.27 -4.17
C HIS A 199 8.16 -10.72 -3.44
N LEU A 200 8.07 -10.59 -2.13
CA LEU A 200 9.07 -9.91 -1.30
C LEU A 200 10.34 -10.75 -1.11
N ASP A 201 10.22 -12.08 -1.26
CA ASP A 201 11.31 -13.04 -1.26
C ASP A 201 12.37 -12.76 -2.34
N GLN A 202 12.01 -11.99 -3.36
CA GLN A 202 12.89 -11.60 -4.46
C GLN A 202 13.61 -10.27 -4.22
N GLY A 203 13.47 -9.71 -3.03
CA GLY A 203 14.17 -8.51 -2.63
C GLY A 203 15.68 -8.75 -2.53
N VAL A 204 16.46 -7.81 -3.08
CA VAL A 204 17.93 -7.78 -3.01
C VAL A 204 18.39 -6.64 -2.11
N THR A 205 19.64 -6.64 -1.70
CA THR A 205 20.20 -5.52 -0.94
C THR A 205 20.31 -4.28 -1.85
N PRO A 206 20.14 -3.05 -1.31
CA PRO A 206 20.24 -1.84 -2.12
C PRO A 206 21.57 -1.69 -2.87
N ASP A 207 22.66 -2.22 -2.30
CA ASP A 207 24.00 -2.16 -2.90
C ASP A 207 24.16 -3.07 -4.14
N GLU A 208 23.30 -4.07 -4.28
CA GLU A 208 23.24 -4.97 -5.45
C GLU A 208 22.43 -4.40 -6.60
N MET A 209 21.80 -3.24 -6.41
CA MET A 209 20.88 -2.66 -7.38
C MET A 209 21.36 -1.30 -7.86
N ASP A 210 21.36 -1.13 -9.19
CA ASP A 210 21.57 0.18 -9.78
C ASP A 210 20.30 1.03 -9.65
N LEU A 211 20.31 1.94 -8.69
CA LEU A 211 19.23 2.91 -8.45
C LEU A 211 19.42 4.21 -9.27
N ASN A 212 20.44 4.29 -10.11
CA ASN A 212 20.67 5.43 -11.00
C ASN A 212 19.51 5.51 -12.02
N ASN A 213 19.11 6.70 -12.35
CA ASN A 213 17.99 6.99 -13.26
C ASN A 213 16.62 6.46 -12.84
N VAL A 214 16.46 6.01 -11.60
CA VAL A 214 15.17 5.64 -11.02
C VAL A 214 14.80 6.63 -9.91
N VAL A 215 13.53 7.01 -9.89
CA VAL A 215 12.99 7.85 -8.82
C VAL A 215 12.78 6.99 -7.59
N VAL A 216 13.27 7.46 -6.44
CA VAL A 216 13.00 6.83 -5.15
C VAL A 216 12.17 7.78 -4.31
N GLU A 217 10.97 7.37 -3.90
CA GLU A 217 10.15 8.13 -2.98
C GLU A 217 10.68 7.97 -1.55
N GLU A 218 10.67 9.07 -0.80
CA GLU A 218 11.11 9.07 0.59
C GLU A 218 10.05 8.50 1.54
N PHE A 219 10.48 7.82 2.61
CA PHE A 219 9.59 7.36 3.67
C PHE A 219 8.91 8.53 4.37
N ARG A 220 7.59 8.59 4.34
CA ARG A 220 6.77 9.60 5.03
C ARG A 220 6.11 9.05 6.28
N THR A 221 5.72 7.79 6.27
CA THR A 221 5.17 7.12 7.44
C THR A 221 6.30 6.62 8.33
N THR A 222 6.33 7.08 9.56
CA THR A 222 7.32 6.61 10.53
C THR A 222 7.08 5.13 10.87
N ARG A 223 8.11 4.42 11.36
CA ARG A 223 7.95 3.03 11.83
C ARG A 223 6.86 2.90 12.90
N ARG A 224 6.75 3.89 13.80
CA ARG A 224 5.73 3.93 14.85
C ARG A 224 4.32 3.97 14.28
N ASP A 225 4.08 4.87 13.34
CA ASP A 225 2.74 5.01 12.72
C ASP A 225 2.42 3.78 11.88
N ALA A 226 3.39 3.25 11.15
CA ALA A 226 3.26 2.01 10.40
C ALA A 226 2.94 0.80 11.28
N ARG A 227 3.51 0.74 12.50
CA ARG A 227 3.22 -0.34 13.47
C ARG A 227 1.76 -0.33 13.91
N MET A 228 1.17 0.85 14.16
CA MET A 228 -0.26 0.95 14.49
C MET A 228 -1.15 0.45 13.35
N LEU A 229 -0.81 0.80 12.11
CA LEU A 229 -1.52 0.32 10.93
C LEU A 229 -1.34 -1.20 10.74
N ALA A 230 -0.12 -1.71 10.94
CA ALA A 230 0.17 -3.14 10.88
C ALA A 230 -0.65 -3.92 11.91
N GLN A 231 -0.76 -3.42 13.14
CA GLN A 231 -1.56 -4.07 14.18
C GLN A 231 -3.05 -4.18 13.77
N ALA A 232 -3.64 -3.12 13.26
CA ALA A 232 -5.01 -3.16 12.75
C ALA A 232 -5.19 -4.16 11.60
N MET A 233 -4.19 -4.25 10.70
CA MET A 233 -4.20 -5.23 9.61
C MET A 233 -4.06 -6.68 10.12
N LEU A 234 -3.24 -6.90 11.15
CA LEU A 234 -3.08 -8.20 11.80
C LEU A 234 -4.39 -8.64 12.46
N GLU A 235 -5.06 -7.75 13.20
CA GLU A 235 -6.36 -8.02 13.82
C GLU A 235 -7.43 -8.35 12.77
N GLN A 236 -7.43 -7.63 11.65
CA GLN A 236 -8.35 -7.92 10.54
C GLN A 236 -8.06 -9.28 9.88
N ARG A 237 -6.78 -9.64 9.66
CA ARG A 237 -6.39 -10.95 9.15
C ARG A 237 -6.77 -12.06 10.12
N ALA A 238 -6.48 -11.89 11.42
CA ALA A 238 -6.84 -12.80 12.47
C ALA A 238 -8.36 -13.04 12.54
N SER A 239 -9.14 -11.97 12.46
CA SER A 239 -10.61 -12.07 12.43
C SER A 239 -11.12 -12.93 11.28
N LYS A 240 -10.54 -12.79 10.09
CA LYS A 240 -10.91 -13.62 8.93
C LYS A 240 -10.53 -15.10 9.13
N ILE A 241 -9.35 -15.36 9.69
CA ILE A 241 -8.89 -16.73 9.98
C ILE A 241 -9.83 -17.37 11.01
N VAL A 242 -10.08 -16.70 12.13
CA VAL A 242 -11.00 -17.19 13.17
C VAL A 242 -12.39 -17.43 12.60
N GLN A 243 -12.93 -16.49 11.81
CA GLN A 243 -14.25 -16.65 11.20
C GLN A 243 -14.34 -17.89 10.31
N SER A 244 -13.26 -18.24 9.61
CA SER A 244 -13.22 -19.43 8.76
C SER A 244 -13.11 -20.74 9.52
N THR A 245 -12.66 -20.72 10.78
CA THR A 245 -12.54 -21.92 11.63
C THR A 245 -13.82 -22.23 12.42
N ILE A 246 -14.69 -21.23 12.59
CA ILE A 246 -15.95 -21.41 13.34
C ILE A 246 -17.01 -22.02 12.44
N PRO A 247 -17.64 -23.14 12.82
CA PRO A 247 -18.66 -23.79 12.02
C PRO A 247 -19.97 -22.98 12.00
N GLY A 248 -20.65 -22.99 10.85
CA GLY A 248 -21.92 -22.30 10.64
C GLY A 248 -21.76 -20.79 10.41
N ASN A 249 -22.88 -20.05 10.58
CA ASN A 249 -22.83 -18.60 10.51
C ASN A 249 -22.28 -18.02 11.83
N VAL A 250 -21.51 -16.97 11.74
CA VAL A 250 -20.82 -16.34 12.86
C VAL A 250 -21.40 -14.95 13.10
N ARG A 251 -21.65 -14.61 14.36
CA ARG A 251 -21.97 -13.23 14.79
C ARG A 251 -21.22 -12.90 16.09
N ASN A 252 -21.21 -11.63 16.46
CA ASN A 252 -20.56 -11.16 17.69
C ASN A 252 -19.11 -11.65 17.84
N LEU A 253 -18.38 -11.70 16.71
CA LEU A 253 -16.98 -12.09 16.72
C LEU A 253 -16.15 -10.96 17.33
N HIS A 254 -15.46 -11.27 18.41
CA HIS A 254 -14.46 -10.43 19.07
C HIS A 254 -13.13 -11.16 19.05
N VAL A 255 -12.10 -10.45 18.59
CA VAL A 255 -10.74 -10.99 18.49
C VAL A 255 -9.83 -10.09 19.33
N ASN A 256 -9.01 -10.71 20.17
CA ASN A 256 -7.95 -10.04 20.92
C ASN A 256 -6.63 -10.66 20.48
N LEU A 257 -5.82 -9.89 19.75
CA LEU A 257 -4.55 -10.30 19.22
C LEU A 257 -3.40 -9.77 20.09
N ARG A 258 -2.56 -10.69 20.55
CA ARG A 258 -1.30 -10.36 21.22
C ARG A 258 -0.14 -10.73 20.30
N ALA A 259 0.38 -9.73 19.60
CA ALA A 259 1.56 -9.92 18.76
C ALA A 259 2.81 -10.10 19.60
N GLN A 260 3.59 -11.14 19.27
CA GLN A 260 4.91 -11.43 19.82
C GLN A 260 5.95 -11.27 18.72
N ASN A 261 7.14 -10.80 19.06
CA ASN A 261 8.26 -10.67 18.12
C ASN A 261 7.90 -9.87 16.85
N LEU A 262 7.11 -8.80 17.00
CA LEU A 262 6.77 -7.92 15.88
C LEU A 262 8.03 -7.28 15.31
N ARG A 263 8.41 -7.68 14.11
CA ARG A 263 9.57 -7.17 13.37
C ARG A 263 9.09 -6.32 12.21
N SER A 264 9.91 -5.38 11.77
CA SER A 264 9.64 -4.57 10.59
C SER A 264 10.90 -4.33 9.77
N ILE A 265 10.75 -4.39 8.45
CA ILE A 265 11.83 -4.15 7.49
C ILE A 265 11.38 -3.02 6.55
N PRO A 266 12.20 -1.97 6.38
CA PRO A 266 11.96 -0.95 5.36
C PRO A 266 12.36 -1.51 4.00
N MET A 267 11.41 -1.52 3.05
CA MET A 267 11.62 -2.03 1.70
C MET A 267 11.20 -1.00 0.65
N LEU A 268 11.83 -1.09 -0.52
CA LEU A 268 11.42 -0.36 -1.71
C LEU A 268 10.79 -1.33 -2.71
N LEU A 269 9.60 -1.00 -3.18
CA LEU A 269 8.86 -1.81 -4.13
C LEU A 269 8.73 -1.09 -5.48
N PRO A 270 8.87 -1.83 -6.60
CA PRO A 270 8.89 -1.25 -7.94
C PRO A 270 7.48 -0.91 -8.41
N VAL A 271 7.25 0.33 -8.79
CA VAL A 271 5.98 0.80 -9.33
C VAL A 271 6.22 1.66 -10.56
N TRP A 272 5.56 1.33 -11.66
CA TRP A 272 5.47 2.20 -12.82
C TRP A 272 4.35 3.21 -12.58
N ILE A 273 4.66 4.48 -12.72
CA ILE A 273 3.68 5.56 -12.56
C ILE A 273 3.50 6.26 -13.90
N MET A 274 2.25 6.45 -14.28
CA MET A 274 1.87 7.22 -15.45
C MET A 274 0.78 8.22 -15.09
N VAL A 275 0.99 9.47 -15.50
CA VAL A 275 -0.06 10.48 -15.50
C VAL A 275 -0.56 10.63 -16.94
N TYR A 276 -1.85 10.54 -17.15
CA TYR A 276 -2.47 10.76 -18.46
C TYR A 276 -3.57 11.81 -18.37
N HIS A 277 -3.87 12.44 -19.49
CA HIS A 277 -4.92 13.44 -19.57
C HIS A 277 -6.06 12.88 -20.41
N TYR A 278 -7.27 12.96 -19.88
CA TYR A 278 -8.50 12.67 -20.60
C TYR A 278 -9.46 13.84 -20.42
N LYS A 279 -9.85 14.48 -21.54
CA LYS A 279 -10.68 15.70 -21.53
C LYS A 279 -10.14 16.76 -20.57
N GLU A 280 -8.85 17.07 -20.72
CA GLU A 280 -8.09 18.08 -19.93
C GLU A 280 -7.95 17.77 -18.43
N LYS A 281 -8.47 16.65 -17.94
CA LYS A 281 -8.29 16.23 -16.53
C LYS A 281 -7.14 15.26 -16.41
N PRO A 282 -6.22 15.48 -15.46
CA PRO A 282 -5.16 14.53 -15.17
C PRO A 282 -5.69 13.34 -14.39
N TYR A 283 -5.24 12.16 -14.77
CA TYR A 283 -5.49 10.90 -14.10
C TYR A 283 -4.18 10.17 -13.88
N ARG A 284 -4.08 9.44 -12.79
CA ARG A 284 -2.90 8.65 -12.45
C ARG A 284 -3.23 7.16 -12.55
N VAL A 285 -2.32 6.41 -13.16
CA VAL A 285 -2.31 4.95 -13.18
C VAL A 285 -0.99 4.45 -12.64
N LEU A 286 -1.05 3.43 -11.85
CA LEU A 286 0.05 2.74 -11.21
C LEU A 286 0.07 1.31 -11.73
N VAL A 287 1.26 0.79 -12.02
CA VAL A 287 1.44 -0.61 -12.39
C VAL A 287 2.50 -1.22 -11.50
N ASN A 288 2.19 -2.34 -10.87
CA ASN A 288 3.16 -3.12 -10.13
C ASN A 288 4.30 -3.53 -11.08
N GLY A 289 5.52 -3.07 -10.77
CA GLY A 289 6.70 -3.30 -11.61
C GLY A 289 7.18 -4.74 -11.64
N GLN A 290 6.63 -5.60 -10.79
CA GLN A 290 6.97 -7.00 -10.68
C GLN A 290 5.90 -7.91 -11.29
N THR A 291 4.63 -7.69 -10.96
CA THR A 291 3.51 -8.57 -11.36
C THR A 291 2.71 -8.05 -12.54
N GLY A 292 2.74 -6.74 -12.78
CA GLY A 292 1.94 -6.09 -13.82
C GLY A 292 0.51 -5.74 -13.39
N GLU A 293 0.16 -5.92 -12.10
CA GLU A 293 -1.13 -5.47 -11.57
C GLU A 293 -1.30 -3.96 -11.75
N VAL A 294 -2.49 -3.54 -12.19
CA VAL A 294 -2.77 -2.15 -12.53
C VAL A 294 -3.79 -1.57 -11.55
N SER A 295 -3.42 -0.47 -10.91
CA SER A 295 -4.30 0.32 -10.05
C SER A 295 -4.37 1.76 -10.52
N GLY A 296 -5.50 2.43 -10.30
CA GLY A 296 -5.63 3.84 -10.61
C GLY A 296 -7.06 4.31 -10.72
N VAL A 297 -7.19 5.60 -10.98
CA VAL A 297 -8.49 6.23 -11.19
C VAL A 297 -8.75 6.35 -12.70
N ALA A 298 -9.83 5.73 -13.16
CA ALA A 298 -10.28 5.86 -14.55
C ALA A 298 -11.38 6.93 -14.66
N PRO A 299 -11.47 7.63 -15.81
CA PRO A 299 -12.58 8.52 -16.07
C PRO A 299 -13.90 7.77 -16.08
N PHE A 300 -14.95 8.42 -15.58
CA PHE A 300 -16.28 7.86 -15.51
C PHE A 300 -17.14 8.30 -16.70
N SER A 301 -17.89 7.37 -17.30
CA SER A 301 -18.78 7.67 -18.43
C SER A 301 -20.15 8.12 -17.96
N GLY A 302 -20.39 9.43 -17.97
CA GLY A 302 -21.73 9.99 -17.68
C GLY A 302 -22.79 9.54 -18.66
N THR A 303 -22.43 9.27 -19.92
CA THR A 303 -23.37 8.77 -20.96
C THR A 303 -23.85 7.35 -20.64
N LYS A 304 -22.95 6.46 -20.20
CA LYS A 304 -23.34 5.10 -19.78
C LYS A 304 -24.20 5.13 -18.53
N LEU A 305 -23.90 6.03 -17.56
CA LEU A 305 -24.75 6.22 -16.38
C LEU A 305 -26.15 6.69 -16.78
N ALA A 306 -26.24 7.70 -17.63
CA ALA A 306 -27.53 8.22 -18.10
C ALA A 306 -28.35 7.13 -18.81
N LEU A 307 -27.70 6.28 -19.61
CA LEU A 307 -28.35 5.17 -20.32
C LEU A 307 -28.86 4.10 -19.34
N VAL A 308 -28.09 3.75 -18.31
CA VAL A 308 -28.53 2.80 -17.28
C VAL A 308 -29.70 3.36 -16.48
N ILE A 309 -29.67 4.66 -16.12
CA ILE A 309 -30.78 5.31 -15.42
C ILE A 309 -32.03 5.31 -16.31
N ALA A 310 -31.89 5.67 -17.59
CA ALA A 310 -33.01 5.68 -18.53
C ALA A 310 -33.62 4.27 -18.68
N ALA A 311 -32.78 3.23 -18.78
CA ALA A 311 -33.26 1.85 -18.84
C ALA A 311 -33.99 1.42 -17.55
N ALA A 312 -33.48 1.78 -16.40
CA ALA A 312 -34.11 1.49 -15.11
C ALA A 312 -35.50 2.18 -14.99
N VAL A 313 -35.57 3.45 -15.39
CA VAL A 313 -36.85 4.21 -15.41
C VAL A 313 -37.83 3.58 -16.37
N ALA A 314 -37.38 3.17 -17.56
CA ALA A 314 -38.24 2.48 -18.53
C ALA A 314 -38.82 1.17 -17.98
N VAL A 315 -38.00 0.37 -17.30
CA VAL A 315 -38.47 -0.87 -16.65
C VAL A 315 -39.50 -0.57 -15.54
N ILE A 316 -39.26 0.43 -14.72
CA ILE A 316 -40.22 0.86 -13.67
C ILE A 316 -41.58 1.27 -14.32
N ILE A 317 -41.54 2.06 -15.37
CA ILE A 317 -42.75 2.48 -16.09
C ILE A 317 -43.51 1.26 -16.66
N ILE A 318 -42.78 0.32 -17.27
CA ILE A 318 -43.40 -0.90 -17.81
C ILE A 318 -44.08 -1.70 -16.69
N VAL A 319 -43.42 -1.87 -15.55
CA VAL A 319 -43.99 -2.59 -14.40
C VAL A 319 -45.27 -1.89 -13.88
N ILE A 320 -45.23 -0.56 -13.75
CA ILE A 320 -46.39 0.22 -13.31
C ILE A 320 -47.58 0.05 -14.31
N VAL A 321 -47.29 0.12 -15.60
CA VAL A 321 -48.32 -0.05 -16.64
C VAL A 321 -48.91 -1.46 -16.59
N LEU A 322 -48.08 -2.49 -16.42
CA LEU A 322 -48.57 -3.87 -16.31
C LEU A 322 -49.44 -4.09 -15.07
N ILE A 323 -49.06 -3.50 -13.93
CA ILE A 323 -49.89 -3.54 -12.71
C ILE A 323 -51.23 -2.83 -12.91
N ALA A 324 -51.21 -1.63 -13.54
CA ALA A 324 -52.43 -0.88 -13.82
C ALA A 324 -53.35 -1.60 -14.78
N LEU A 325 -52.81 -2.23 -15.84
CA LEU A 325 -53.62 -3.06 -16.78
C LEU A 325 -54.17 -4.31 -16.08
N GLY A 326 -53.38 -4.97 -15.22
CA GLY A 326 -53.85 -6.13 -14.46
C GLY A 326 -55.01 -5.80 -13.49
N SER A 327 -54.95 -4.59 -12.88
CA SER A 327 -56.05 -4.11 -12.01
C SER A 327 -57.32 -3.66 -12.74
N LEU A 328 -57.23 -3.36 -14.04
CA LEU A 328 -58.38 -3.02 -14.89
C LEU A 328 -59.06 -4.27 -15.45
N LEU A 329 -58.39 -5.42 -15.49
CA LEU A 329 -58.90 -6.69 -16.03
C LEU A 329 -59.43 -7.63 -14.92
N SER A 330 -59.21 -7.31 -13.67
CA SER A 330 -59.75 -8.02 -12.49
C SER A 330 -60.96 -7.27 -11.94
#